data_b409b33f6180a0a008618573abd31adf
#
_entry.id   b409b33f6180a0a008618573abd31adf
#
_cell.length_a   1.000
_cell.length_b   1.000
_cell.length_c   1.000
_cell.angle_alpha   90.00
_cell.angle_beta   90.00
_cell.angle_gamma   90.00
#
_symmetry.space_group_name_H-M   'P 1'
#
loop_
_entity.id
_entity.type
_entity.pdbx_description
1 polymer ?
#
loop_
_entity_poly.entity_id
_entity_poly.type
_entity_poly.pdbx_seq_one_letter_code
_entity_poly.pdbx_strand_id
1 'polypeptide(L)'
;MKYAVWFVRLVYAAWMIPAGLNHFIRLYPQPTGNQPLSTEVFLALIDSGLFTLVKAVELLAGIAVLLGFRLPLMLLAVLPVSFTVWYWDTELQGWWTGSAVYGWAVLSCNLVLCLAYWDSYRPMFARDARAQLALPGHPAPIAREPGVQP
;
A
#
# COMPACT_ATOMS: atom_id res chain seq x y z
N MET A 1 8.12 19.12 9.91
CA MET A 1 7.36 18.12 9.15
C MET A 1 8.24 17.04 8.48
N LYS A 2 9.39 17.36 7.85
CA LYS A 2 10.24 16.36 7.16
C LYS A 2 10.68 15.19 8.07
N TYR A 3 11.09 15.46 9.30
CA TYR A 3 11.53 14.42 10.25
C TYR A 3 10.40 13.49 10.69
N ALA A 4 9.17 14.00 10.87
CA ALA A 4 8.03 13.17 11.24
C ALA A 4 7.66 12.20 10.10
N VAL A 5 7.63 12.66 8.86
CA VAL A 5 7.39 11.80 7.69
C VAL A 5 8.48 10.73 7.57
N TRP A 6 9.75 11.11 7.78
CA TRP A 6 10.87 10.18 7.76
C TRP A 6 10.76 9.11 8.85
N PHE A 7 10.38 9.51 10.06
CA PHE A 7 10.14 8.58 11.17
C PHE A 7 9.03 7.58 10.84
N VAL A 8 7.87 8.06 10.35
CA VAL A 8 6.77 7.17 9.96
C VAL A 8 7.20 6.21 8.84
N ARG A 9 7.98 6.66 7.87
CA ARG A 9 8.56 5.82 6.81
C ARG A 9 9.43 4.71 7.39
N LEU A 10 10.32 5.04 8.33
CA LEU A 10 11.18 4.05 8.98
C LEU A 10 10.37 3.02 9.76
N VAL A 11 9.39 3.46 10.55
CA VAL A 11 8.50 2.56 11.32
C VAL A 11 7.73 1.64 10.37
N TYR A 12 7.14 2.19 9.31
CA TYR A 12 6.38 1.41 8.35
C TYR A 12 7.26 0.38 7.61
N ALA A 13 8.44 0.80 7.14
CA ALA A 13 9.39 -0.09 6.47
C ALA A 13 9.93 -1.18 7.42
N ALA A 14 10.19 -0.83 8.68
CA ALA A 14 10.64 -1.77 9.71
C ALA A 14 9.60 -2.87 10.00
N TRP A 15 8.32 -2.63 9.72
CA TRP A 15 7.28 -3.66 9.80
C TRP A 15 7.11 -4.43 8.50
N MET A 16 6.99 -3.74 7.37
CA MET A 16 6.71 -4.36 6.09
C MET A 16 7.85 -5.26 5.59
N ILE A 17 9.10 -4.83 5.75
CA ILE A 17 10.25 -5.62 5.27
C ILE A 17 10.37 -6.96 6.01
N PRO A 18 10.41 -7.03 7.35
CA PRO A 18 10.47 -8.32 8.04
C PRO A 18 9.25 -9.19 7.81
N ALA A 19 8.03 -8.61 7.77
CA ALA A 19 6.79 -9.34 7.53
C ALA A 19 6.75 -9.98 6.13
N GLY A 20 7.16 -9.23 5.10
CA GLY A 20 7.28 -9.75 3.75
C GLY A 20 8.41 -10.77 3.62
N LEU A 21 9.59 -10.46 4.15
CA LEU A 21 10.77 -11.31 4.07
C LEU A 21 10.58 -12.64 4.79
N ASN A 22 9.89 -12.64 5.94
CA ASN A 22 9.65 -13.85 6.74
C ASN A 22 8.93 -14.95 5.95
N HIS A 23 8.07 -14.60 5.01
CA HIS A 23 7.40 -15.58 4.17
C HIS A 23 8.40 -16.39 3.31
N PHE A 24 9.45 -15.73 2.81
CA PHE A 24 10.42 -16.36 1.89
C PHE A 24 11.54 -17.09 2.61
N ILE A 25 12.04 -16.56 3.75
CA ILE A 25 13.21 -17.12 4.44
C ILE A 25 12.90 -17.68 5.84
N ARG A 26 11.65 -17.63 6.29
CA ARG A 26 11.14 -18.24 7.54
C ARG A 26 11.97 -17.87 8.77
N LEU A 27 12.12 -16.58 9.02
CA LEU A 27 12.86 -16.05 10.18
C LEU A 27 12.19 -16.39 11.53
N TYR A 28 10.85 -16.41 11.55
CA TYR A 28 10.03 -16.71 12.71
C TYR A 28 8.72 -17.41 12.29
N PRO A 29 8.01 -18.09 13.23
CA PRO A 29 6.73 -18.73 12.92
C PRO A 29 5.71 -17.70 12.40
N GLN A 30 5.01 -18.04 11.32
CA GLN A 30 3.92 -17.21 10.81
C GLN A 30 2.74 -17.26 11.79
N PRO A 31 2.17 -16.11 12.19
CA PRO A 31 0.96 -16.09 12.98
C PRO A 31 -0.23 -16.62 12.15
N THR A 32 -0.86 -17.67 12.63
CA THR A 32 -1.99 -18.32 11.95
C THR A 32 -3.35 -17.79 12.36
N GLY A 33 -3.39 -16.88 13.32
CA GLY A 33 -4.63 -16.36 13.92
C GLY A 33 -4.97 -17.05 15.23
N ASN A 34 -5.84 -16.41 16.03
CA ASN A 34 -6.29 -16.86 17.35
C ASN A 34 -7.78 -17.25 17.37
N GLN A 35 -8.47 -17.14 16.23
CA GLN A 35 -9.88 -17.49 16.05
C GLN A 35 -10.03 -18.47 14.87
N PRO A 36 -11.02 -19.38 14.89
CA PRO A 36 -11.22 -20.34 13.82
C PRO A 36 -11.32 -19.69 12.44
N LEU A 37 -12.15 -18.66 12.29
CA LEU A 37 -12.34 -17.97 11.01
C LEU A 37 -11.07 -17.28 10.51
N SER A 38 -10.27 -16.66 11.40
CA SER A 38 -9.00 -16.05 11.00
C SER A 38 -8.01 -17.08 10.49
N THR A 39 -7.99 -18.26 11.11
CA THR A 39 -7.16 -19.38 10.68
C THR A 39 -7.61 -19.94 9.32
N GLU A 40 -8.89 -20.12 9.10
CA GLU A 40 -9.44 -20.60 7.82
C GLU A 40 -9.10 -19.63 6.67
N VAL A 41 -9.30 -18.33 6.87
CA VAL A 41 -8.95 -17.29 5.87
C VAL A 41 -7.46 -17.32 5.59
N PHE A 42 -6.62 -17.44 6.61
CA PHE A 42 -5.17 -17.49 6.45
C PHE A 42 -4.73 -18.72 5.64
N LEU A 43 -5.27 -19.91 5.95
CA LEU A 43 -4.97 -21.13 5.22
C LEU A 43 -5.43 -21.04 3.76
N ALA A 44 -6.63 -20.51 3.51
CA ALA A 44 -7.13 -20.29 2.15
C ALA A 44 -6.22 -19.35 1.34
N LEU A 45 -5.68 -18.31 1.96
CA LEU A 45 -4.71 -17.41 1.31
C LEU A 45 -3.39 -18.12 0.98
N ILE A 46 -2.92 -19.02 1.85
CA ILE A 46 -1.73 -19.83 1.59
C ILE A 46 -1.99 -20.81 0.45
N ASP A 47 -3.06 -21.59 0.54
CA ASP A 47 -3.39 -22.66 -0.40
C ASP A 47 -3.65 -22.11 -1.81
N SER A 48 -4.23 -20.92 -1.92
CA SER A 48 -4.43 -20.23 -3.20
C SER A 48 -3.16 -19.62 -3.80
N GLY A 49 -2.07 -19.53 -3.04
CA GLY A 49 -0.86 -18.81 -3.42
C GLY A 49 -0.97 -17.27 -3.33
N LEU A 50 -2.15 -16.73 -3.03
CA LEU A 50 -2.37 -15.30 -2.91
C LEU A 50 -1.54 -14.68 -1.77
N PHE A 51 -1.30 -15.44 -0.70
CA PHE A 51 -0.45 -15.00 0.41
C PHE A 51 0.97 -14.67 -0.04
N THR A 52 1.55 -15.48 -0.94
CA THR A 52 2.88 -15.23 -1.51
C THR A 52 2.92 -13.92 -2.30
N LEU A 53 1.88 -13.63 -3.09
CA LEU A 53 1.77 -12.37 -3.80
C LEU A 53 1.69 -11.18 -2.85
N VAL A 54 0.83 -11.26 -1.82
CA VAL A 54 0.70 -10.23 -0.79
C VAL A 54 2.05 -9.98 -0.11
N LYS A 55 2.78 -11.01 0.27
CA LYS A 55 4.09 -10.90 0.93
C LYS A 55 5.18 -10.33 0.00
N ALA A 56 5.11 -10.61 -1.28
CA ALA A 56 5.98 -9.96 -2.26
C ALA A 56 5.68 -8.45 -2.38
N VAL A 57 4.40 -8.06 -2.42
CA VAL A 57 3.99 -6.64 -2.43
C VAL A 57 4.43 -5.93 -1.14
N GLU A 58 4.24 -6.53 0.03
CA GLU A 58 4.71 -5.97 1.32
C GLU A 58 6.22 -5.71 1.30
N LEU A 59 7.01 -6.71 0.87
CA LEU A 59 8.46 -6.61 0.83
C LEU A 59 8.92 -5.52 -0.14
N LEU A 60 8.42 -5.52 -1.36
CA LEU A 60 8.78 -4.53 -2.38
C LEU A 60 8.36 -3.11 -1.97
N ALA A 61 7.15 -2.95 -1.45
CA ALA A 61 6.67 -1.66 -0.98
C ALA A 61 7.46 -1.18 0.24
N GLY A 62 7.76 -2.06 1.19
CA GLY A 62 8.59 -1.73 2.36
C GLY A 62 9.98 -1.23 1.97
N ILE A 63 10.66 -1.92 1.04
CA ILE A 63 11.95 -1.50 0.50
C ILE A 63 11.84 -0.16 -0.24
N ALA A 64 10.83 0.00 -1.09
CA ALA A 64 10.61 1.23 -1.85
C ALA A 64 10.32 2.42 -0.94
N VAL A 65 9.53 2.23 0.13
CA VAL A 65 9.25 3.25 1.14
C VAL A 65 10.51 3.62 1.91
N LEU A 66 11.33 2.64 2.28
CA LEU A 66 12.61 2.89 2.96
C LEU A 66 13.55 3.72 2.08
N LEU A 67 13.74 3.33 0.84
CA LEU A 67 14.64 3.99 -0.11
C LEU A 67 14.09 5.32 -0.64
N GLY A 68 12.79 5.56 -0.52
CA GLY A 68 12.15 6.76 -1.10
C GLY A 68 11.84 6.63 -2.59
N PHE A 69 11.81 5.41 -3.11
CA PHE A 69 11.60 5.17 -4.53
C PHE A 69 10.11 5.13 -4.87
N ARG A 70 9.66 6.01 -5.78
CA ARG A 70 8.26 6.10 -6.26
C ARG A 70 7.21 6.01 -5.14
N LEU A 71 7.46 6.67 -4.02
CA LEU A 71 6.68 6.60 -2.79
C LEU A 71 5.16 6.65 -3.00
N PRO A 72 4.60 7.64 -3.73
CA PRO A 72 3.14 7.72 -3.88
C PRO A 72 2.55 6.46 -4.53
N LEU A 73 3.21 5.93 -5.55
CA LEU A 73 2.77 4.72 -6.25
C LEU A 73 2.83 3.49 -5.33
N MET A 74 3.93 3.32 -4.59
CA MET A 74 4.12 2.17 -3.72
C MET A 74 3.15 2.19 -2.53
N LEU A 75 2.91 3.36 -1.94
CA LEU A 75 1.94 3.53 -0.85
C LEU A 75 0.51 3.20 -1.31
N LEU A 76 0.15 3.61 -2.52
CA LEU A 76 -1.16 3.30 -3.09
C LEU A 76 -1.29 1.80 -3.43
N ALA A 77 -0.24 1.19 -3.97
CA ALA A 77 -0.23 -0.23 -4.30
C ALA A 77 -0.34 -1.13 -3.06
N VAL A 78 0.25 -0.73 -1.93
CA VAL A 78 0.22 -1.49 -0.68
C VAL A 78 -0.98 -1.13 0.20
N LEU A 79 -1.74 -0.09 -0.11
CA LEU A 79 -2.90 0.33 0.70
C LEU A 79 -3.97 -0.79 0.86
N PRO A 80 -4.36 -1.53 -0.19
CA PRO A 80 -5.26 -2.67 -0.05
C PRO A 80 -4.71 -3.75 0.90
N VAL A 81 -3.41 -3.99 0.86
CA VAL A 81 -2.74 -4.94 1.75
C VAL A 81 -2.80 -4.45 3.19
N SER A 82 -2.46 -3.18 3.45
CA SER A 82 -2.54 -2.57 4.78
C SER A 82 -3.96 -2.61 5.35
N PHE A 83 -4.96 -2.39 4.51
CA PHE A 83 -6.37 -2.51 4.89
C PHE A 83 -6.75 -3.97 5.21
N THR A 84 -6.31 -4.93 4.43
CA THR A 84 -6.56 -6.36 4.67
C THR A 84 -5.90 -6.83 5.96
N VAL A 85 -4.66 -6.39 6.24
CA VAL A 85 -3.97 -6.67 7.51
C VAL A 85 -4.76 -6.09 8.69
N TRP A 86 -5.17 -4.83 8.59
CA TRP A 86 -6.00 -4.21 9.63
C TRP A 86 -7.31 -4.98 9.85
N TYR A 87 -8.03 -5.35 8.77
CA TYR A 87 -9.28 -6.10 8.87
C TYR A 87 -9.08 -7.47 9.52
N TRP A 88 -8.05 -8.20 9.12
CA TRP A 88 -7.73 -9.50 9.69
C TRP A 88 -7.36 -9.39 11.17
N ASP A 89 -6.57 -8.40 11.54
CA ASP A 89 -6.10 -8.20 12.90
C ASP A 89 -7.17 -7.67 13.86
N THR A 90 -8.15 -6.92 13.35
CA THR A 90 -9.22 -6.33 14.19
C THR A 90 -10.51 -7.13 14.14
N GLU A 91 -11.06 -7.34 12.94
CA GLU A 91 -12.38 -8.00 12.79
C GLU A 91 -12.29 -9.51 13.00
N LEU A 92 -11.26 -10.17 12.46
CA LEU A 92 -11.15 -11.62 12.52
C LEU A 92 -10.45 -12.12 13.78
N GLN A 93 -9.60 -11.32 14.42
CA GLN A 93 -8.92 -11.71 15.66
C GLN A 93 -9.43 -11.02 16.90
N GLY A 94 -10.20 -9.95 16.77
CA GLY A 94 -10.83 -9.21 17.86
C GLY A 94 -10.18 -7.86 18.17
N TRP A 95 -11.01 -6.86 18.42
CA TRP A 95 -10.63 -5.46 18.61
C TRP A 95 -9.73 -5.17 19.81
N TRP A 96 -9.74 -6.01 20.82
CA TRP A 96 -9.03 -5.83 22.10
C TRP A 96 -7.82 -6.77 22.20
N THR A 97 -7.15 -7.05 21.08
CA THR A 97 -5.99 -7.93 21.00
C THR A 97 -4.71 -7.15 20.66
N GLY A 98 -3.55 -7.74 20.92
CA GLY A 98 -2.28 -7.19 20.46
C GLY A 98 -2.21 -7.10 18.93
N SER A 99 -2.86 -8.03 18.23
CA SER A 99 -3.00 -7.98 16.77
C SER A 99 -3.72 -6.73 16.30
N ALA A 100 -4.82 -6.34 16.95
CA ALA A 100 -5.56 -5.12 16.58
C ALA A 100 -4.67 -3.87 16.64
N VAL A 101 -3.81 -3.75 17.65
CA VAL A 101 -2.84 -2.64 17.75
C VAL A 101 -1.89 -2.64 16.55
N TYR A 102 -1.42 -3.82 16.15
CA TYR A 102 -0.57 -3.97 14.97
C TYR A 102 -1.31 -3.56 13.69
N GLY A 103 -2.50 -4.07 13.45
CA GLY A 103 -3.32 -3.74 12.28
C GLY A 103 -3.59 -2.23 12.17
N TRP A 104 -3.98 -1.58 13.29
CA TRP A 104 -4.18 -0.13 13.34
C TRP A 104 -2.89 0.65 13.05
N ALA A 105 -1.76 0.21 13.59
CA ALA A 105 -0.48 0.88 13.38
C ALA A 105 -0.06 0.81 11.90
N VAL A 106 -0.18 -0.36 11.25
CA VAL A 106 0.15 -0.54 9.83
C VAL A 106 -0.73 0.34 8.94
N LEU A 107 -2.05 0.28 9.12
CA LEU A 107 -2.98 1.08 8.32
C LEU A 107 -2.79 2.59 8.55
N SER A 108 -2.65 3.01 9.81
CA SER A 108 -2.44 4.42 10.14
C SER A 108 -1.14 4.97 9.55
N CYS A 109 -0.04 4.23 9.62
CA CYS A 109 1.22 4.62 8.99
C CYS A 109 1.07 4.79 7.48
N ASN A 110 0.39 3.85 6.80
CA ASN A 110 0.13 3.95 5.36
C ASN A 110 -0.69 5.19 5.03
N LEU A 111 -1.82 5.42 5.73
CA LEU A 111 -2.69 6.59 5.51
C LEU A 111 -1.97 7.91 5.78
N VAL A 112 -1.20 8.01 6.87
CA VAL A 112 -0.40 9.21 7.18
C VAL A 112 0.61 9.49 6.08
N LEU A 113 1.27 8.46 5.56
CA LEU A 113 2.19 8.62 4.43
C LEU A 113 1.45 9.00 3.15
N CYS A 114 0.30 8.42 2.84
CA CYS A 114 -0.52 8.84 1.71
C CYS A 114 -0.92 10.32 1.82
N LEU A 115 -1.34 10.77 3.00
CA LEU A 115 -1.67 12.17 3.25
C LEU A 115 -0.44 13.10 3.12
N ALA A 116 0.74 12.65 3.57
CA ALA A 116 1.98 13.42 3.42
C ALA A 116 2.39 13.63 1.95
N TYR A 117 1.96 12.73 1.06
CA TYR A 117 2.19 12.81 -0.39
C TYR A 117 0.93 13.16 -1.19
N TRP A 118 -0.07 13.79 -0.55
CA TRP A 118 -1.37 14.11 -1.14
C TRP A 118 -1.30 14.85 -2.47
N ASP A 119 -0.37 15.77 -2.62
CA ASP A 119 -0.21 16.55 -3.87
C ASP A 119 0.11 15.66 -5.09
N SER A 120 0.72 14.50 -4.86
CA SER A 120 0.98 13.51 -5.92
C SER A 120 -0.29 12.77 -6.36
N TYR A 121 -1.29 12.66 -5.49
CA TYR A 121 -2.57 11.98 -5.79
C TYR A 121 -3.64 12.95 -6.29
N ARG A 122 -3.55 14.24 -5.94
CA ARG A 122 -4.55 15.25 -6.27
C ARG A 122 -4.96 15.27 -7.74
N PRO A 123 -4.05 15.11 -8.73
CA PRO A 123 -4.43 15.07 -10.13
C PRO A 123 -5.32 13.88 -10.51
N MET A 124 -5.27 12.77 -9.75
CA MET A 124 -6.08 11.58 -10.01
C MET A 124 -7.58 11.81 -9.71
N PHE A 125 -7.90 12.85 -8.92
CA PHE A 125 -9.27 13.23 -8.58
C PHE A 125 -9.84 14.34 -9.47
N ALA A 126 -9.13 14.73 -10.55
CA ALA A 126 -9.61 15.71 -11.50
C ALA A 126 -10.83 15.18 -12.25
N ARG A 127 -11.92 15.99 -12.31
CA ARG A 127 -13.17 15.64 -13.00
C ARG A 127 -13.01 15.49 -14.51
N ASP A 128 -12.01 16.16 -15.08
CA ASP A 128 -11.78 16.25 -16.53
C ASP A 128 -10.64 15.35 -17.00
N ALA A 129 -10.48 14.20 -16.37
CA ALA A 129 -9.50 13.22 -16.80
C ALA A 129 -9.87 12.69 -18.20
N ARG A 130 -9.20 13.22 -19.24
CA ARG A 130 -9.34 12.73 -20.62
C ARG A 130 -8.31 11.65 -20.86
N ALA A 131 -8.76 10.52 -21.39
CA ALA A 131 -7.86 9.49 -21.89
C ALA A 131 -7.05 10.06 -23.07
N GLN A 132 -5.78 10.39 -22.84
CA GLN A 132 -4.86 10.75 -23.90
C GLN A 132 -4.11 9.48 -24.31
N LEU A 133 -4.56 8.85 -25.39
CA LEU A 133 -3.81 7.77 -26.04
C LEU A 133 -2.68 8.43 -26.85
N ALA A 134 -1.65 8.90 -26.18
CA ALA A 134 -0.41 9.33 -26.84
C ALA A 134 0.37 8.09 -27.24
N LEU A 135 0.14 7.62 -28.47
CA LEU A 135 1.04 6.64 -29.09
C LEU A 135 2.41 7.30 -29.28
N PRO A 136 3.53 6.60 -28.99
CA PRO A 136 4.85 7.14 -29.23
C PRO A 136 4.99 7.54 -30.70
N GLY A 137 5.25 8.82 -30.98
CA GLY A 137 5.41 9.34 -32.34
C GLY A 137 4.26 10.17 -32.89
N HIS A 138 3.13 10.36 -32.19
CA HIS A 138 2.11 11.31 -32.60
C HIS A 138 2.33 12.65 -31.90
N PRO A 139 2.42 13.78 -32.64
CA PRO A 139 2.48 15.09 -32.03
C PRO A 139 1.18 15.35 -31.26
N ALA A 140 1.28 15.94 -30.06
CA ALA A 140 0.13 16.34 -29.27
C ALA A 140 -0.82 17.19 -30.13
N PRO A 141 -2.15 17.03 -30.04
CA PRO A 141 -3.10 17.88 -30.73
C PRO A 141 -2.81 19.34 -30.31
N ILE A 142 -2.55 20.18 -31.29
CA ILE A 142 -2.34 21.61 -31.08
C ILE A 142 -3.60 22.15 -30.38
N ALA A 143 -3.44 22.63 -29.16
CA ALA A 143 -4.50 23.33 -28.44
C ALA A 143 -4.95 24.49 -29.35
N ARG A 144 -6.19 24.42 -29.88
CA ARG A 144 -6.78 25.57 -30.59
C ARG A 144 -6.90 26.69 -29.57
N GLU A 145 -6.15 27.75 -29.80
CA GLU A 145 -6.34 28.98 -29.06
C GLU A 145 -7.79 29.46 -29.22
N PRO A 146 -8.49 29.74 -28.10
CA PRO A 146 -9.83 30.32 -28.20
C PRO A 146 -9.69 31.78 -28.66
N GLY A 147 -9.98 32.08 -29.93
CA GLY A 147 -10.15 33.50 -30.30
C GLY A 147 -9.77 33.96 -31.68
N VAL A 148 -9.50 33.10 -32.67
CA VAL A 148 -9.40 33.57 -34.05
C VAL A 148 -10.58 33.05 -34.85
N GLN A 149 -11.66 33.84 -34.89
CA GLN A 149 -12.72 33.69 -35.92
C GLN A 149 -12.24 34.43 -37.16
N PRO A 150 -12.53 33.94 -38.40
CA PRO A 150 -12.23 34.59 -39.64
C PRO A 150 -13.10 35.84 -39.89
#